data_faa0c78116accfd0d9ac42419552f3b2
#
_entry.id   faa0c78116accfd0d9ac42419552f3b2
#
_cell.length_a   1.000
_cell.length_b   1.000
_cell.length_c   1.000
_cell.angle_alpha   90.00
_cell.angle_beta   90.00
_cell.angle_gamma   90.00
#
_symmetry.space_group_name_H-M   'P 1'
#
loop_
_entity.id
_entity.type
_entity.pdbx_description
1 polymer ?
#
loop_
_entity_poly.entity_id
_entity_poly.type
_entity_poly.pdbx_seq_one_letter_code
_entity_poly.pdbx_strand_id
1 'polypeptide(L)'
;MKKIVLAGACRTAIGTMGGALSTVPAAELGSVVIKEALNRAGVPAEQVDHVYMGCVIQAGLGQNVARQASLKAGLPVTTPAVTVNVVCGSGLNCVNMAAQMIEAGDADIVVAGGMESMSLAPYAMMKGRYGYRMGNATLVDTMVNDALWDAFNNYHMGITAENVAEQWGLTRDMLDEFAACSQQKCEKAMAEGKFKDEIVPVEVKGKKGSVIVDTDEGPRPGTTVETLARLKPAFKKDGIVTAGNASGINDGAAAIVVMSEEKAKELGVEPMATWVGGALGGVDPSIMGVGPVAAVNKLMKKLDMKVADMDLIEANEAFAAQSLAVGHDLEFDPAKLNVNGGAIALGHPVGASGCRILVTLLHEMQRRDAKTGLATLCIGGGMGCATVVKRD
;
A
#
# COMPACT_ATOMS: atom_id res chain seq x y z
N MET A 1 -8.06 21.37 17.83
CA MET A 1 -8.17 20.42 16.71
C MET A 1 -8.94 19.22 17.20
N LYS A 2 -9.84 18.65 16.37
CA LYS A 2 -10.53 17.40 16.69
C LYS A 2 -9.48 16.28 16.83
N LYS A 3 -9.60 15.41 17.84
CA LYS A 3 -8.79 14.18 17.93
C LYS A 3 -9.38 13.16 16.96
N ILE A 4 -8.53 12.62 16.08
CA ILE A 4 -8.93 11.68 15.01
C ILE A 4 -8.46 10.29 15.39
N VAL A 5 -9.36 9.32 15.33
CA VAL A 5 -9.09 7.94 15.68
C VAL A 5 -9.27 7.00 14.47
N LEU A 6 -8.56 5.88 14.51
CA LEU A 6 -8.56 4.83 13.50
C LEU A 6 -9.14 3.56 14.10
N ALA A 7 -10.06 2.91 13.41
CA ALA A 7 -10.72 1.69 13.87
C ALA A 7 -10.97 0.72 12.70
N GLY A 8 -11.20 -0.54 13.02
CA GLY A 8 -11.65 -1.56 12.09
C GLY A 8 -10.69 -1.87 10.94
N ALA A 9 -9.39 -1.58 11.11
CA ALA A 9 -8.38 -1.78 10.08
C ALA A 9 -8.33 -3.25 9.60
N CYS A 10 -8.45 -3.44 8.28
CA CYS A 10 -8.37 -4.77 7.66
C CYS A 10 -7.84 -4.71 6.24
N ARG A 11 -7.41 -5.87 5.71
CA ARG A 11 -6.95 -6.05 4.34
C ARG A 11 -7.38 -7.41 3.77
N THR A 12 -7.42 -7.55 2.48
CA THR A 12 -7.46 -8.87 1.85
C THR A 12 -6.10 -9.58 2.01
N ALA A 13 -6.05 -10.87 1.76
CA ALA A 13 -4.80 -11.48 1.35
C ALA A 13 -4.25 -10.77 0.11
N ILE A 14 -2.93 -10.82 -0.09
CA ILE A 14 -2.27 -10.27 -1.27
C ILE A 14 -2.06 -11.39 -2.27
N GLY A 15 -2.74 -11.28 -3.44
CA GLY A 15 -2.60 -12.20 -4.56
C GLY A 15 -1.39 -11.85 -5.41
N THR A 16 -0.77 -12.87 -6.03
CA THR A 16 0.25 -12.69 -7.06
C THR A 16 -0.38 -12.46 -8.43
N MET A 17 0.37 -11.92 -9.38
CA MET A 17 -0.10 -11.77 -10.75
C MET A 17 -0.52 -13.13 -11.34
N GLY A 18 -1.76 -13.21 -11.81
CA GLY A 18 -2.34 -14.47 -12.30
C GLY A 18 -2.67 -15.50 -11.22
N GLY A 19 -2.55 -15.14 -9.92
CA GLY A 19 -2.84 -15.99 -8.77
C GLY A 19 -4.31 -16.03 -8.36
N ALA A 20 -4.57 -16.37 -7.11
CA ALA A 20 -5.92 -16.65 -6.59
C ALA A 20 -6.89 -15.46 -6.70
N LEU A 21 -6.42 -14.22 -6.61
CA LEU A 21 -7.24 -13.01 -6.74
C LEU A 21 -7.31 -12.45 -8.16
N SER A 22 -6.59 -13.02 -9.12
CA SER A 22 -6.39 -12.47 -10.47
C SER A 22 -7.65 -12.25 -11.30
N THR A 23 -8.78 -12.84 -10.93
CA THR A 23 -10.07 -12.66 -11.60
C THR A 23 -11.03 -11.73 -10.87
N VAL A 24 -10.60 -11.17 -9.72
CA VAL A 24 -11.44 -10.32 -8.88
C VAL A 24 -11.17 -8.85 -9.21
N PRO A 25 -12.18 -8.09 -9.69
CA PRO A 25 -12.01 -6.67 -9.97
C PRO A 25 -11.65 -5.85 -8.72
N ALA A 26 -10.88 -4.78 -8.90
CA ALA A 26 -10.49 -3.91 -7.79
C ALA A 26 -11.68 -3.41 -6.95
N ALA A 27 -12.80 -3.04 -7.58
CA ALA A 27 -14.00 -2.59 -6.88
C ALA A 27 -14.65 -3.68 -6.01
N GLU A 28 -14.51 -4.96 -6.38
CA GLU A 28 -14.97 -6.10 -5.55
C GLU A 28 -14.05 -6.26 -4.34
N LEU A 29 -12.72 -6.27 -4.55
CA LEU A 29 -11.75 -6.33 -3.46
C LEU A 29 -11.96 -5.15 -2.48
N GLY A 30 -12.15 -3.93 -3.01
CA GLY A 30 -12.44 -2.75 -2.22
C GLY A 30 -13.73 -2.88 -1.41
N SER A 31 -14.79 -3.47 -2.00
CA SER A 31 -16.07 -3.65 -1.31
C SER A 31 -15.96 -4.58 -0.11
N VAL A 32 -15.16 -5.64 -0.21
CA VAL A 32 -14.92 -6.61 0.88
C VAL A 32 -14.28 -5.90 2.09
N VAL A 33 -13.22 -5.13 1.86
CA VAL A 33 -12.51 -4.46 2.96
C VAL A 33 -13.29 -3.27 3.54
N ILE A 34 -14.05 -2.53 2.73
CA ILE A 34 -14.93 -1.45 3.22
C ILE A 34 -15.98 -2.04 4.17
N LYS A 35 -16.68 -3.09 3.74
CA LYS A 35 -17.69 -3.76 4.54
C LYS A 35 -17.12 -4.30 5.83
N GLU A 36 -15.98 -4.98 5.76
CA GLU A 36 -15.35 -5.58 6.93
C GLU A 36 -14.79 -4.53 7.89
N ALA A 37 -14.20 -3.43 7.40
CA ALA A 37 -13.74 -2.35 8.26
C ALA A 37 -14.87 -1.75 9.10
N LEU A 38 -16.05 -1.53 8.49
CA LEU A 38 -17.25 -1.08 9.21
C LEU A 38 -17.73 -2.12 10.22
N ASN A 39 -17.76 -3.41 9.85
CA ASN A 39 -18.15 -4.50 10.76
C ASN A 39 -17.24 -4.55 11.98
N ARG A 40 -15.92 -4.51 11.79
CA ARG A 40 -14.92 -4.55 12.87
C ARG A 40 -14.98 -3.33 13.77
N ALA A 41 -15.23 -2.16 13.17
CA ALA A 41 -15.41 -0.93 13.93
C ALA A 41 -16.77 -0.85 14.65
N GLY A 42 -17.75 -1.68 14.28
CA GLY A 42 -19.12 -1.57 14.79
C GLY A 42 -19.84 -0.31 14.32
N VAL A 43 -19.44 0.23 13.14
CA VAL A 43 -20.02 1.46 12.57
C VAL A 43 -21.10 1.11 11.55
N PRO A 44 -22.36 1.58 11.75
CA PRO A 44 -23.41 1.42 10.76
C PRO A 44 -23.07 2.15 9.45
N ALA A 45 -23.35 1.53 8.31
CA ALA A 45 -23.05 2.09 6.98
C ALA A 45 -23.71 3.47 6.76
N GLU A 46 -24.87 3.70 7.36
CA GLU A 46 -25.65 4.95 7.27
C GLU A 46 -24.99 6.13 8.01
N GLN A 47 -24.01 5.86 8.89
CA GLN A 47 -23.26 6.88 9.62
C GLN A 47 -22.01 7.35 8.86
N VAL A 48 -21.68 6.73 7.72
CA VAL A 48 -20.50 7.08 6.95
C VAL A 48 -20.77 8.31 6.08
N ASP A 49 -20.00 9.37 6.33
CA ASP A 49 -20.13 10.64 5.59
C ASP A 49 -19.45 10.59 4.23
N HIS A 50 -18.29 9.89 4.12
CA HIS A 50 -17.49 9.89 2.89
C HIS A 50 -16.64 8.61 2.75
N VAL A 51 -16.23 8.30 1.51
CA VAL A 51 -15.30 7.20 1.21
C VAL A 51 -14.16 7.71 0.32
N TYR A 52 -12.92 7.49 0.76
CA TYR A 52 -11.71 7.68 -0.04
C TYR A 52 -11.04 6.33 -0.30
N MET A 53 -10.95 5.91 -1.57
CA MET A 53 -10.23 4.69 -1.94
C MET A 53 -9.20 4.96 -3.02
N GLY A 54 -7.95 4.56 -2.75
CA GLY A 54 -6.87 4.57 -3.73
C GLY A 54 -7.09 3.50 -4.80
N CYS A 55 -6.87 3.87 -6.06
CA CYS A 55 -6.80 2.95 -7.19
C CYS A 55 -5.99 3.62 -8.30
N VAL A 56 -4.93 2.98 -8.78
CA VAL A 56 -3.98 3.56 -9.73
C VAL A 56 -4.32 3.16 -11.16
N ILE A 57 -4.51 1.87 -11.42
CA ILE A 57 -4.78 1.33 -12.75
C ILE A 57 -6.29 1.33 -12.97
N GLN A 58 -6.82 2.45 -13.44
CA GLN A 58 -8.27 2.66 -13.57
C GLN A 58 -8.82 2.40 -14.99
N ALA A 59 -7.94 2.15 -15.96
CA ALA A 59 -8.37 1.92 -17.34
C ALA A 59 -9.33 0.71 -17.42
N GLY A 60 -10.50 0.92 -18.03
CA GLY A 60 -11.50 -0.14 -18.23
C GLY A 60 -12.33 -0.50 -16.99
N LEU A 61 -12.10 0.08 -15.81
CA LEU A 61 -12.86 -0.23 -14.59
C LEU A 61 -14.21 0.50 -14.49
N GLY A 62 -14.51 1.38 -15.41
CA GLY A 62 -15.73 2.19 -15.40
C GLY A 62 -15.56 3.47 -14.57
N GLN A 63 -16.67 4.11 -14.25
CA GLN A 63 -16.67 5.38 -13.54
C GLN A 63 -16.37 5.17 -12.06
N ASN A 64 -15.50 6.01 -11.48
CA ASN A 64 -15.28 6.17 -10.05
C ASN A 64 -15.24 4.83 -9.27
N VAL A 65 -14.11 4.15 -9.32
CA VAL A 65 -13.94 2.80 -8.75
C VAL A 65 -14.26 2.76 -7.25
N ALA A 66 -13.93 3.84 -6.50
CA ALA A 66 -14.28 3.97 -5.09
C ALA A 66 -15.80 4.01 -4.87
N ARG A 67 -16.55 4.69 -5.74
CA ARG A 67 -18.01 4.70 -5.68
C ARG A 67 -18.60 3.33 -5.93
N GLN A 68 -18.05 2.59 -6.89
CA GLN A 68 -18.48 1.22 -7.16
C GLN A 68 -18.25 0.33 -5.93
N ALA A 69 -17.04 0.39 -5.32
CA ALA A 69 -16.71 -0.38 -4.13
C ALA A 69 -17.61 -0.02 -2.94
N SER A 70 -17.86 1.26 -2.70
CA SER A 70 -18.72 1.79 -1.65
C SER A 70 -20.15 1.22 -1.74
N LEU A 71 -20.79 1.32 -2.91
CA LEU A 71 -22.14 0.81 -3.11
C LEU A 71 -22.23 -0.72 -3.02
N LYS A 72 -21.21 -1.44 -3.54
CA LYS A 72 -21.11 -2.90 -3.42
C LYS A 72 -20.90 -3.35 -1.96
N ALA A 73 -20.26 -2.53 -1.14
CA ALA A 73 -20.12 -2.76 0.30
C ALA A 73 -21.41 -2.57 1.09
N GLY A 74 -22.44 -1.97 0.46
CA GLY A 74 -23.74 -1.73 1.07
C GLY A 74 -23.92 -0.34 1.68
N LEU A 75 -23.02 0.61 1.40
CA LEU A 75 -23.22 2.01 1.84
C LEU A 75 -24.40 2.66 1.12
N PRO A 76 -25.07 3.63 1.77
CA PRO A 76 -26.18 4.38 1.15
C PRO A 76 -25.77 5.10 -0.13
N VAL A 77 -26.71 5.28 -1.03
CA VAL A 77 -26.51 6.08 -2.25
C VAL A 77 -26.21 7.55 -1.96
N THR A 78 -26.53 8.02 -0.78
CA THR A 78 -26.24 9.37 -0.29
C THR A 78 -24.80 9.58 0.14
N THR A 79 -24.04 8.51 0.47
CA THR A 79 -22.64 8.60 0.87
C THR A 79 -21.75 8.82 -0.36
N PRO A 80 -21.11 9.99 -0.55
CA PRO A 80 -20.21 10.22 -1.67
C PRO A 80 -18.92 9.42 -1.55
N ALA A 81 -18.23 9.21 -2.68
CA ALA A 81 -16.96 8.51 -2.72
C ALA A 81 -16.02 9.12 -3.76
N VAL A 82 -14.70 9.11 -3.48
CA VAL A 82 -13.67 9.63 -4.37
C VAL A 82 -12.58 8.58 -4.56
N THR A 83 -12.23 8.32 -5.83
CA THR A 83 -11.07 7.52 -6.18
C THR A 83 -9.83 8.41 -6.21
N VAL A 84 -8.81 8.05 -5.43
CA VAL A 84 -7.56 8.79 -5.30
C VAL A 84 -6.46 8.09 -6.07
N ASN A 85 -5.69 8.83 -6.85
CA ASN A 85 -4.48 8.36 -7.48
C ASN A 85 -3.30 9.31 -7.16
N VAL A 86 -2.45 8.86 -6.28
CA VAL A 86 -1.11 9.37 -6.02
C VAL A 86 -0.14 8.18 -6.06
N VAL A 87 -0.29 7.36 -7.10
CA VAL A 87 0.46 6.12 -7.34
C VAL A 87 0.52 5.26 -6.07
N CYS A 88 1.71 4.77 -5.65
CA CYS A 88 1.86 3.88 -4.48
C CYS A 88 1.34 4.48 -3.17
N GLY A 89 1.36 5.81 -3.03
CA GLY A 89 0.89 6.54 -1.84
C GLY A 89 -0.62 6.64 -1.68
N SER A 90 -1.41 6.23 -2.68
CA SER A 90 -2.85 6.47 -2.73
C SER A 90 -3.57 6.01 -1.47
N GLY A 91 -3.36 4.77 -1.03
CA GLY A 91 -4.05 4.20 0.13
C GLY A 91 -3.71 4.91 1.45
N LEU A 92 -2.45 5.28 1.69
CA LEU A 92 -2.04 6.00 2.89
C LEU A 92 -2.51 7.46 2.86
N ASN A 93 -2.44 8.09 1.69
CA ASN A 93 -2.92 9.45 1.52
C ASN A 93 -4.44 9.56 1.68
N CYS A 94 -5.22 8.53 1.34
CA CYS A 94 -6.65 8.47 1.63
C CYS A 94 -6.93 8.61 3.13
N VAL A 95 -6.13 7.95 3.99
CA VAL A 95 -6.25 8.08 5.45
C VAL A 95 -5.90 9.51 5.91
N ASN A 96 -4.83 10.10 5.36
CA ASN A 96 -4.44 11.47 5.67
C ASN A 96 -5.52 12.49 5.23
N MET A 97 -6.10 12.32 4.03
CA MET A 97 -7.18 13.17 3.53
C MET A 97 -8.47 13.02 4.37
N ALA A 98 -8.79 11.80 4.78
CA ALA A 98 -9.93 11.53 5.66
C ALA A 98 -9.78 12.26 7.00
N ALA A 99 -8.61 12.15 7.63
CA ALA A 99 -8.30 12.85 8.87
C ALA A 99 -8.41 14.38 8.70
N GLN A 100 -7.87 14.93 7.62
CA GLN A 100 -7.95 16.36 7.29
C GLN A 100 -9.40 16.84 7.07
N MET A 101 -10.23 16.04 6.40
CA MET A 101 -11.65 16.32 6.19
C MET A 101 -12.41 16.40 7.51
N ILE A 102 -12.12 15.49 8.43
CA ILE A 102 -12.71 15.48 9.78
C ILE A 102 -12.20 16.65 10.63
N GLU A 103 -10.90 17.00 10.55
CA GLU A 103 -10.35 18.18 11.22
C GLU A 103 -11.00 19.48 10.71
N ALA A 104 -11.30 19.57 9.41
CA ALA A 104 -11.97 20.70 8.81
C ALA A 104 -13.46 20.82 9.24
N GLY A 105 -14.05 19.75 9.76
CA GLY A 105 -15.43 19.70 10.20
C GLY A 105 -16.44 19.31 9.11
N ASP A 106 -15.96 18.85 7.95
CA ASP A 106 -16.80 18.46 6.81
C ASP A 106 -17.33 17.01 6.92
N ALA A 107 -16.78 16.21 7.85
CA ALA A 107 -17.20 14.85 8.13
C ALA A 107 -16.89 14.49 9.60
N ASP A 108 -17.51 13.43 10.09
CA ASP A 108 -17.18 12.78 11.36
C ASP A 108 -16.71 11.33 11.17
N ILE A 109 -17.19 10.64 10.13
CA ILE A 109 -16.80 9.26 9.81
C ILE A 109 -16.48 9.12 8.33
N VAL A 110 -15.24 8.70 8.03
CA VAL A 110 -14.78 8.45 6.66
C VAL A 110 -14.18 7.06 6.56
N VAL A 111 -14.57 6.28 5.57
CA VAL A 111 -13.84 5.04 5.24
C VAL A 111 -12.71 5.40 4.27
N ALA A 112 -11.49 5.05 4.64
CA ALA A 112 -10.30 5.33 3.85
C ALA A 112 -9.49 4.07 3.58
N GLY A 113 -8.97 3.93 2.36
CA GLY A 113 -8.19 2.76 2.00
C GLY A 113 -7.67 2.79 0.58
N GLY A 114 -7.48 1.60 0.03
CA GLY A 114 -7.07 1.42 -1.36
C GLY A 114 -7.33 0.01 -1.85
N MET A 115 -7.37 -0.13 -3.16
CA MET A 115 -7.65 -1.37 -3.87
C MET A 115 -6.89 -1.38 -5.19
N GLU A 116 -6.39 -2.53 -5.59
CA GLU A 116 -5.76 -2.72 -6.89
C GLU A 116 -5.95 -4.14 -7.40
N SER A 117 -6.20 -4.29 -8.68
CA SER A 117 -6.14 -5.58 -9.37
C SER A 117 -5.21 -5.39 -10.58
N MET A 118 -3.91 -5.62 -10.35
CA MET A 118 -2.89 -5.44 -11.39
C MET A 118 -3.02 -6.56 -12.45
N SER A 119 -3.49 -7.73 -12.04
CA SER A 119 -3.76 -8.87 -12.95
C SER A 119 -4.82 -8.56 -14.01
N LEU A 120 -5.76 -7.66 -13.73
CA LEU A 120 -6.85 -7.28 -14.66
C LEU A 120 -6.57 -5.99 -15.43
N ALA A 121 -5.36 -5.44 -15.34
CA ALA A 121 -4.98 -4.26 -16.10
C ALA A 121 -5.11 -4.52 -17.61
N PRO A 122 -5.87 -3.70 -18.35
CA PRO A 122 -6.07 -3.92 -19.78
C PRO A 122 -4.90 -3.41 -20.62
N TYR A 123 -4.87 -3.83 -21.87
CA TYR A 123 -4.04 -3.21 -22.90
C TYR A 123 -4.84 -2.12 -23.62
N ALA A 124 -4.25 -0.94 -23.83
CA ALA A 124 -4.87 0.19 -24.51
C ALA A 124 -4.35 0.36 -25.94
N MET A 125 -5.25 0.59 -26.87
CA MET A 125 -4.94 0.98 -28.23
C MET A 125 -5.03 2.50 -28.36
N MET A 126 -3.93 3.22 -28.17
CA MET A 126 -3.91 4.69 -28.01
C MET A 126 -4.51 5.47 -29.18
N LYS A 127 -4.32 5.02 -30.41
CA LYS A 127 -4.90 5.63 -31.62
C LYS A 127 -6.22 4.99 -32.09
N GLY A 128 -6.75 4.04 -31.31
CA GLY A 128 -7.93 3.26 -31.70
C GLY A 128 -9.18 4.09 -32.03
N ARG A 129 -9.38 5.23 -31.35
CA ARG A 129 -10.55 6.10 -31.55
C ARG A 129 -10.65 6.66 -32.96
N TYR A 130 -9.53 6.98 -33.59
CA TYR A 130 -9.47 7.54 -34.96
C TYR A 130 -8.95 6.54 -35.98
N GLY A 131 -8.57 5.33 -35.54
CA GLY A 131 -8.09 4.23 -36.38
C GLY A 131 -6.61 4.33 -36.78
N TYR A 132 -6.14 3.24 -37.35
CA TYR A 132 -4.80 3.09 -37.92
C TYR A 132 -4.93 2.98 -39.45
N ARG A 133 -4.41 3.96 -40.18
CA ARG A 133 -4.60 4.03 -41.63
C ARG A 133 -3.79 2.99 -42.41
N MET A 134 -2.52 2.75 -41.99
CA MET A 134 -1.60 1.83 -42.62
C MET A 134 -0.46 1.47 -41.67
N GLY A 135 0.04 0.24 -41.72
CA GLY A 135 1.12 -0.27 -40.89
C GLY A 135 0.63 -0.92 -39.59
N ASN A 136 1.59 -1.34 -38.76
CA ASN A 136 1.32 -2.04 -37.51
C ASN A 136 0.77 -1.10 -36.45
N ALA A 137 -0.06 -1.66 -35.52
CA ALA A 137 -0.53 -1.00 -34.30
C ALA A 137 0.21 -1.54 -33.08
N THR A 138 0.44 -0.69 -32.09
CA THR A 138 1.00 -1.07 -30.80
C THR A 138 -0.11 -1.05 -29.77
N LEU A 139 -0.18 -2.08 -28.93
CA LEU A 139 -0.96 -2.11 -27.69
C LEU A 139 -0.05 -1.68 -26.54
N VAL A 140 -0.56 -0.80 -25.67
CA VAL A 140 0.14 -0.32 -24.48
C VAL A 140 -0.39 -1.09 -23.28
N ASP A 141 0.49 -1.76 -22.55
CA ASP A 141 0.18 -2.37 -21.27
C ASP A 141 -0.04 -1.27 -20.23
N THR A 142 -1.28 -1.10 -19.78
CA THR A 142 -1.64 -0.04 -18.83
C THR A 142 -1.07 -0.29 -17.43
N MET A 143 -0.82 -1.53 -17.05
CA MET A 143 -0.14 -1.85 -15.80
C MET A 143 1.28 -1.25 -15.77
N VAL A 144 2.02 -1.46 -16.85
CA VAL A 144 3.37 -0.92 -16.98
C VAL A 144 3.33 0.59 -17.16
N ASN A 145 2.55 1.08 -18.13
CA ASN A 145 2.53 2.49 -18.51
C ASN A 145 2.04 3.42 -17.39
N ASP A 146 0.99 3.02 -16.65
CA ASP A 146 0.31 3.90 -15.71
C ASP A 146 0.80 3.73 -14.26
N ALA A 147 1.48 2.60 -13.94
CA ALA A 147 1.94 2.31 -12.58
C ALA A 147 3.45 2.06 -12.45
N LEU A 148 4.11 1.47 -13.46
CA LEU A 148 5.49 1.00 -13.36
C LEU A 148 6.48 1.73 -14.26
N TRP A 149 6.04 2.73 -15.01
CA TRP A 149 6.85 3.52 -15.92
C TRP A 149 7.01 4.96 -15.44
N ASP A 150 8.25 5.43 -15.40
CA ASP A 150 8.54 6.83 -15.09
C ASP A 150 8.16 7.72 -16.28
N ALA A 151 7.15 8.57 -16.09
CA ALA A 151 6.61 9.44 -17.12
C ALA A 151 7.55 10.59 -17.51
N PHE A 152 8.55 10.91 -16.67
CA PHE A 152 9.48 12.02 -16.90
C PHE A 152 10.75 11.58 -17.60
N ASN A 153 11.31 10.43 -17.18
CA ASN A 153 12.57 9.90 -17.68
C ASN A 153 12.40 8.77 -18.72
N ASN A 154 11.14 8.33 -18.91
CA ASN A 154 10.77 7.33 -19.92
C ASN A 154 11.51 5.97 -19.76
N TYR A 155 11.48 5.43 -18.53
CA TYR A 155 12.00 4.10 -18.19
C TYR A 155 11.20 3.45 -17.07
N HIS A 156 11.41 2.14 -16.85
CA HIS A 156 10.75 1.37 -15.82
C HIS A 156 11.20 1.81 -14.41
N MET A 157 10.31 1.75 -13.41
CA MET A 157 10.61 2.09 -12.00
C MET A 157 11.83 1.31 -11.44
N GLY A 158 12.12 0.12 -11.95
CA GLY A 158 13.33 -0.62 -11.59
C GLY A 158 14.64 0.11 -11.92
N ILE A 159 14.64 0.99 -12.93
CA ILE A 159 15.81 1.85 -13.22
C ILE A 159 15.99 2.91 -12.15
N THR A 160 14.90 3.44 -11.56
CA THR A 160 15.02 4.36 -10.42
C THR A 160 15.66 3.67 -9.21
N ALA A 161 15.42 2.37 -9.02
CA ALA A 161 16.06 1.57 -7.97
C ALA A 161 17.55 1.36 -8.25
N GLU A 162 17.95 1.14 -9.51
CA GLU A 162 19.36 1.11 -9.90
C GLU A 162 20.05 2.46 -9.66
N ASN A 163 19.38 3.58 -9.99
CA ASN A 163 19.90 4.92 -9.73
C ASN A 163 20.11 5.17 -8.21
N VAL A 164 19.17 4.76 -7.38
CA VAL A 164 19.30 4.82 -5.92
C VAL A 164 20.48 3.95 -5.47
N ALA A 165 20.59 2.73 -5.96
CA ALA A 165 21.69 1.85 -5.59
C ALA A 165 23.06 2.45 -5.93
N GLU A 166 23.19 3.06 -7.11
CA GLU A 166 24.42 3.73 -7.55
C GLU A 166 24.73 4.95 -6.67
N GLN A 167 23.74 5.81 -6.41
CA GLN A 167 23.94 7.04 -5.63
C GLN A 167 24.27 6.79 -4.15
N TRP A 168 23.71 5.74 -3.55
CA TRP A 168 23.99 5.35 -2.15
C TRP A 168 25.10 4.30 -2.00
N GLY A 169 25.76 3.90 -3.10
CA GLY A 169 26.87 2.96 -3.08
C GLY A 169 26.46 1.55 -2.62
N LEU A 170 25.22 1.13 -2.91
CA LEU A 170 24.70 -0.17 -2.49
C LEU A 170 25.22 -1.28 -3.41
N THR A 171 25.43 -2.47 -2.85
CA THR A 171 25.87 -3.64 -3.59
C THR A 171 24.76 -4.66 -3.75
N ARG A 172 24.92 -5.58 -4.69
CA ARG A 172 24.01 -6.71 -4.91
C ARG A 172 23.80 -7.53 -3.63
N ASP A 173 24.87 -7.80 -2.90
CA ASP A 173 24.80 -8.60 -1.67
C ASP A 173 23.95 -7.92 -0.61
N MET A 174 24.10 -6.59 -0.43
CA MET A 174 23.26 -5.81 0.50
C MET A 174 21.77 -5.89 0.14
N LEU A 175 21.45 -5.82 -1.15
CA LEU A 175 20.06 -5.91 -1.63
C LEU A 175 19.48 -7.31 -1.38
N ASP A 176 20.24 -8.34 -1.65
CA ASP A 176 19.80 -9.73 -1.47
C ASP A 176 19.70 -10.11 0.02
N GLU A 177 20.61 -9.61 0.88
CA GLU A 177 20.50 -9.75 2.34
C GLU A 177 19.23 -9.11 2.89
N PHE A 178 18.90 -7.89 2.46
CA PHE A 178 17.68 -7.22 2.85
C PHE A 178 16.44 -8.00 2.40
N ALA A 179 16.44 -8.46 1.16
CA ALA A 179 15.32 -9.22 0.59
C ALA A 179 15.13 -10.58 1.29
N ALA A 180 16.20 -11.30 1.56
CA ALA A 180 16.17 -12.56 2.32
C ALA A 180 15.63 -12.33 3.74
N CYS A 181 16.06 -11.26 4.42
CA CYS A 181 15.55 -10.88 5.73
C CYS A 181 14.03 -10.60 5.70
N SER A 182 13.53 -9.87 4.70
CA SER A 182 12.09 -9.62 4.51
C SER A 182 11.31 -10.93 4.36
N GLN A 183 11.77 -11.84 3.51
CA GLN A 183 11.15 -13.15 3.30
C GLN A 183 11.13 -13.98 4.60
N GLN A 184 12.23 -14.06 5.31
CA GLN A 184 12.36 -14.83 6.55
C GLN A 184 11.50 -14.28 7.68
N LYS A 185 11.44 -12.94 7.84
CA LYS A 185 10.51 -12.29 8.78
C LYS A 185 9.07 -12.64 8.44
N CYS A 186 8.70 -12.61 7.15
CA CYS A 186 7.36 -12.92 6.70
C CYS A 186 6.99 -14.39 6.90
N GLU A 187 7.88 -15.32 6.56
CA GLU A 187 7.72 -16.76 6.82
C GLU A 187 7.43 -17.02 8.30
N LYS A 188 8.24 -16.43 9.19
CA LYS A 188 8.03 -16.52 10.63
C LYS A 188 6.69 -15.94 11.08
N ALA A 189 6.33 -14.74 10.59
CA ALA A 189 5.07 -14.08 10.92
C ALA A 189 3.85 -14.91 10.48
N MET A 190 3.90 -15.53 9.30
CA MET A 190 2.86 -16.45 8.81
C MET A 190 2.75 -17.70 9.68
N ALA A 191 3.87 -18.33 10.03
CA ALA A 191 3.89 -19.51 10.90
C ALA A 191 3.31 -19.19 12.30
N GLU A 192 3.57 -18.00 12.82
CA GLU A 192 3.02 -17.50 14.09
C GLU A 192 1.58 -16.97 13.97
N GLY A 193 0.99 -16.95 12.78
CA GLY A 193 -0.38 -16.51 12.52
C GLY A 193 -0.62 -15.00 12.68
N LYS A 194 0.43 -14.17 12.59
CA LYS A 194 0.35 -12.72 12.85
C LYS A 194 -0.54 -11.94 11.87
N PHE A 195 -0.76 -12.47 10.66
CA PHE A 195 -1.61 -11.81 9.68
C PHE A 195 -3.09 -12.22 9.77
N LYS A 196 -3.44 -13.18 10.62
CA LYS A 196 -4.84 -13.70 10.69
C LYS A 196 -5.84 -12.63 11.12
N ASP A 197 -5.46 -11.76 12.04
CA ASP A 197 -6.36 -10.73 12.58
C ASP A 197 -6.57 -9.57 11.60
N GLU A 198 -5.63 -9.35 10.67
CA GLU A 198 -5.73 -8.26 9.69
C GLU A 198 -6.38 -8.69 8.37
N ILE A 199 -6.29 -9.98 8.00
CA ILE A 199 -6.83 -10.49 6.74
C ILE A 199 -8.33 -10.74 6.84
N VAL A 200 -9.07 -10.27 5.83
CA VAL A 200 -10.46 -10.63 5.57
C VAL A 200 -10.51 -11.61 4.40
N PRO A 201 -11.17 -12.77 4.55
CA PRO A 201 -11.29 -13.75 3.47
C PRO A 201 -12.05 -13.21 2.26
N VAL A 202 -11.58 -13.52 1.06
CA VAL A 202 -12.25 -13.20 -0.20
C VAL A 202 -12.79 -14.46 -0.84
N GLU A 203 -14.09 -14.51 -1.11
CA GLU A 203 -14.70 -15.59 -1.88
C GLU A 203 -14.49 -15.34 -3.37
N VAL A 204 -13.71 -16.20 -4.02
CA VAL A 204 -13.46 -16.15 -5.46
C VAL A 204 -14.32 -17.20 -6.16
N LYS A 205 -15.26 -16.73 -6.98
CA LYS A 205 -16.16 -17.59 -7.73
C LYS A 205 -15.49 -18.16 -8.98
N GLY A 206 -15.45 -19.47 -9.12
CA GLY A 206 -14.90 -20.16 -10.27
C GLY A 206 -15.92 -21.09 -10.95
N LYS A 207 -15.58 -21.64 -12.11
CA LYS A 207 -16.45 -22.55 -12.86
C LYS A 207 -16.78 -23.84 -12.10
N LYS A 208 -15.95 -24.25 -11.14
CA LYS A 208 -16.10 -25.50 -10.36
C LYS A 208 -16.54 -25.26 -8.91
N GLY A 209 -16.97 -24.05 -8.57
CA GLY A 209 -17.34 -23.62 -7.21
C GLY A 209 -16.54 -22.42 -6.74
N SER A 210 -16.78 -22.00 -5.51
CA SER A 210 -16.06 -20.88 -4.88
C SER A 210 -14.85 -21.39 -4.10
N VAL A 211 -13.79 -20.57 -4.06
CA VAL A 211 -12.60 -20.76 -3.23
C VAL A 211 -12.47 -19.58 -2.29
N ILE A 212 -12.15 -19.83 -1.03
CA ILE A 212 -11.84 -18.78 -0.05
C ILE A 212 -10.35 -18.49 -0.11
N VAL A 213 -10.00 -17.22 -0.32
CA VAL A 213 -8.61 -16.74 -0.34
C VAL A 213 -8.40 -15.89 0.93
N ASP A 214 -7.62 -16.42 1.85
CA ASP A 214 -7.35 -15.86 3.19
C ASP A 214 -5.88 -15.88 3.58
N THR A 215 -5.00 -16.20 2.63
CA THR A 215 -3.56 -16.35 2.85
C THR A 215 -2.76 -15.64 1.75
N ASP A 216 -1.73 -14.88 2.14
CA ASP A 216 -0.85 -14.19 1.21
C ASP A 216 -0.07 -15.17 0.32
N GLU A 217 -0.07 -14.95 -1.00
CA GLU A 217 0.57 -15.83 -1.97
C GLU A 217 2.04 -15.51 -2.25
N GLY A 218 2.48 -14.27 -1.91
CA GLY A 218 3.80 -13.77 -2.28
C GLY A 218 4.99 -14.43 -1.58
N PRO A 219 4.89 -14.74 -0.27
CA PRO A 219 5.99 -15.25 0.52
C PRO A 219 6.55 -16.58 -0.01
N ARG A 220 7.89 -16.68 -0.05
CA ARG A 220 8.62 -17.85 -0.55
C ARG A 220 9.45 -18.47 0.57
N PRO A 221 8.93 -19.49 1.27
CA PRO A 221 9.65 -20.14 2.37
C PRO A 221 11.03 -20.65 1.96
N GLY A 222 11.98 -20.57 2.88
CA GLY A 222 13.36 -21.03 2.65
C GLY A 222 14.19 -20.13 1.73
N THR A 223 13.78 -18.88 1.50
CA THR A 223 14.60 -17.91 0.74
C THR A 223 15.86 -17.55 1.52
N THR A 224 17.03 -17.67 0.85
CA THR A 224 18.34 -17.29 1.37
C THR A 224 19.08 -16.37 0.39
N VAL A 225 20.15 -15.73 0.87
CA VAL A 225 21.02 -14.90 0.02
C VAL A 225 21.57 -15.69 -1.17
N GLU A 226 21.99 -16.96 -0.94
CA GLU A 226 22.53 -17.83 -1.97
C GLU A 226 21.50 -18.17 -3.06
N THR A 227 20.23 -18.29 -2.68
CA THR A 227 19.14 -18.51 -3.67
C THR A 227 18.88 -17.27 -4.48
N LEU A 228 18.91 -16.09 -3.86
CA LEU A 228 18.71 -14.78 -4.52
C LEU A 228 19.89 -14.43 -5.43
N ALA A 229 21.13 -14.73 -5.04
CA ALA A 229 22.35 -14.46 -5.81
C ALA A 229 22.34 -15.08 -7.23
N ARG A 230 21.55 -16.15 -7.43
CA ARG A 230 21.41 -16.83 -8.74
C ARG A 230 20.51 -16.06 -9.73
N LEU A 231 19.76 -15.08 -9.25
CA LEU A 231 18.83 -14.31 -10.10
C LEU A 231 19.59 -13.30 -10.94
N LYS A 232 19.16 -13.15 -12.20
CA LYS A 232 19.72 -12.17 -13.13
C LYS A 232 19.14 -10.78 -12.88
N PRO A 233 19.88 -9.70 -13.18
CA PRO A 233 19.32 -8.35 -13.22
C PRO A 233 18.07 -8.28 -14.09
N ALA A 234 17.06 -7.56 -13.63
CA ALA A 234 15.74 -7.53 -14.27
C ALA A 234 15.53 -6.28 -15.16
N PHE A 235 16.20 -5.16 -14.86
CA PHE A 235 15.87 -3.86 -15.45
C PHE A 235 17.01 -3.22 -16.23
N LYS A 236 18.26 -3.48 -15.86
CA LYS A 236 19.46 -2.92 -16.47
C LYS A 236 20.45 -4.04 -16.76
N LYS A 237 21.07 -4.06 -17.96
CA LYS A 237 22.18 -4.96 -18.21
C LYS A 237 23.29 -4.65 -17.21
N ASP A 238 23.84 -5.67 -16.59
CA ASP A 238 24.85 -5.53 -15.54
C ASP A 238 24.38 -4.71 -14.31
N GLY A 239 23.05 -4.62 -14.09
CA GLY A 239 22.46 -4.04 -12.89
C GLY A 239 22.49 -5.00 -11.70
N ILE A 240 21.96 -4.52 -10.56
CA ILE A 240 21.91 -5.29 -9.31
C ILE A 240 20.49 -5.52 -8.78
N VAL A 241 19.49 -4.87 -9.40
CA VAL A 241 18.08 -5.06 -9.04
C VAL A 241 17.53 -6.27 -9.78
N THR A 242 16.96 -7.21 -9.05
CA THR A 242 16.42 -8.47 -9.55
C THR A 242 14.96 -8.66 -9.15
N ALA A 243 14.29 -9.66 -9.72
CA ALA A 243 12.95 -10.05 -9.29
C ALA A 243 12.88 -10.56 -7.83
N GLY A 244 14.03 -10.91 -7.22
CA GLY A 244 14.08 -11.38 -5.83
C GLY A 244 14.31 -10.27 -4.81
N ASN A 245 14.84 -9.10 -5.23
CA ASN A 245 15.07 -7.95 -4.36
C ASN A 245 14.21 -6.73 -4.75
N ALA A 246 13.11 -6.99 -5.46
CA ALA A 246 12.03 -6.07 -5.80
C ALA A 246 10.69 -6.65 -5.38
N SER A 247 9.70 -5.80 -5.11
CA SER A 247 8.33 -6.24 -4.85
C SER A 247 7.67 -6.84 -6.10
N GLY A 248 6.68 -7.71 -5.90
CA GLY A 248 5.91 -8.32 -6.97
C GLY A 248 4.86 -7.40 -7.56
N ILE A 249 4.19 -7.92 -8.60
CA ILE A 249 2.95 -7.39 -9.18
C ILE A 249 1.80 -8.12 -8.52
N ASN A 250 0.86 -7.41 -7.89
CA ASN A 250 -0.05 -8.01 -6.95
C ASN A 250 -1.47 -7.43 -7.01
N ASP A 251 -2.40 -8.19 -6.47
CA ASP A 251 -3.81 -7.86 -6.31
C ASP A 251 -4.15 -7.78 -4.82
N GLY A 252 -4.93 -6.80 -4.39
CA GLY A 252 -5.35 -6.70 -3.00
C GLY A 252 -6.04 -5.38 -2.67
N ALA A 253 -6.59 -5.32 -1.46
CA ALA A 253 -7.23 -4.12 -0.92
C ALA A 253 -7.04 -4.02 0.60
N ALA A 254 -7.14 -2.80 1.13
CA ALA A 254 -7.12 -2.51 2.54
C ALA A 254 -8.02 -1.31 2.86
N ALA A 255 -8.64 -1.30 4.03
CA ALA A 255 -9.47 -0.19 4.48
C ALA A 255 -9.41 0.01 6.00
N ILE A 256 -9.66 1.24 6.42
CA ILE A 256 -9.68 1.69 7.81
C ILE A 256 -10.86 2.67 7.97
N VAL A 257 -11.57 2.62 9.08
CA VAL A 257 -12.51 3.65 9.49
C VAL A 257 -11.73 4.75 10.21
N VAL A 258 -11.82 5.97 9.68
CA VAL A 258 -11.23 7.19 10.24
C VAL A 258 -12.37 8.03 10.79
N MET A 259 -12.32 8.43 12.06
CA MET A 259 -13.44 9.15 12.67
C MET A 259 -12.99 10.11 13.77
N SER A 260 -13.86 11.07 14.11
CA SER A 260 -13.64 11.92 15.27
C SER A 260 -13.74 11.08 16.58
N GLU A 261 -12.91 11.39 17.57
CA GLU A 261 -12.97 10.71 18.88
C GLU A 261 -14.34 10.89 19.54
N GLU A 262 -14.97 12.05 19.33
CA GLU A 262 -16.31 12.33 19.84
C GLU A 262 -17.34 11.35 19.28
N LYS A 263 -17.29 11.14 17.96
CA LYS A 263 -18.20 10.21 17.30
C LYS A 263 -17.89 8.75 17.63
N ALA A 264 -16.62 8.40 17.84
CA ALA A 264 -16.21 7.08 18.31
C ALA A 264 -16.83 6.79 19.69
N LYS A 265 -16.75 7.75 20.63
CA LYS A 265 -17.37 7.62 21.96
C LYS A 265 -18.89 7.50 21.90
N GLU A 266 -19.54 8.31 21.04
CA GLU A 266 -20.99 8.25 20.83
C GLU A 266 -21.46 6.86 20.37
N LEU A 267 -20.70 6.24 19.44
CA LEU A 267 -21.03 4.93 18.87
C LEU A 267 -20.45 3.74 19.66
N GLY A 268 -19.66 3.99 20.72
CA GLY A 268 -19.00 2.94 21.48
C GLY A 268 -17.89 2.21 20.71
N VAL A 269 -17.26 2.88 19.76
CA VAL A 269 -16.18 2.33 18.95
C VAL A 269 -14.87 2.36 19.75
N GLU A 270 -14.19 1.21 19.82
CA GLU A 270 -12.85 1.09 20.40
C GLU A 270 -11.78 1.45 19.35
N PRO A 271 -11.03 2.55 19.54
CA PRO A 271 -9.97 2.92 18.62
C PRO A 271 -8.77 1.96 18.64
N MET A 272 -8.22 1.65 17.47
CA MET A 272 -6.93 0.97 17.39
C MET A 272 -5.76 1.93 17.65
N ALA A 273 -5.87 3.17 17.19
CA ALA A 273 -4.90 4.24 17.41
C ALA A 273 -5.52 5.62 17.12
N THR A 274 -4.81 6.67 17.53
CA THR A 274 -5.05 8.07 17.17
C THR A 274 -4.15 8.44 15.97
N TRP A 275 -4.69 9.07 14.95
CA TRP A 275 -3.91 9.71 13.89
C TRP A 275 -3.28 11.00 14.44
N VAL A 276 -1.96 11.12 14.35
CA VAL A 276 -1.19 12.27 14.85
C VAL A 276 -0.89 13.27 13.74
N GLY A 277 -0.63 12.75 12.55
CA GLY A 277 -0.36 13.59 11.40
C GLY A 277 0.03 12.81 10.16
N GLY A 278 -0.04 13.50 9.03
CA GLY A 278 0.39 12.98 7.75
C GLY A 278 1.07 14.05 6.89
N ALA A 279 1.90 13.62 5.95
CA ALA A 279 2.57 14.49 5.00
C ALA A 279 2.88 13.80 3.67
N LEU A 280 2.89 14.59 2.61
CA LEU A 280 3.53 14.27 1.32
C LEU A 280 4.83 15.05 1.19
N GLY A 281 5.85 14.44 0.62
CA GLY A 281 7.12 15.06 0.26
C GLY A 281 7.47 14.78 -1.19
N GLY A 282 8.27 15.64 -1.82
CA GLY A 282 8.73 15.50 -3.21
C GLY A 282 10.25 15.38 -3.27
N VAL A 283 10.72 14.59 -4.25
CA VAL A 283 12.14 14.40 -4.60
C VAL A 283 12.27 14.31 -6.13
N ASP A 284 13.49 14.24 -6.64
CA ASP A 284 13.72 14.00 -8.08
C ASP A 284 13.08 12.67 -8.52
N PRO A 285 12.29 12.64 -9.61
CA PRO A 285 11.68 11.41 -10.12
C PRO A 285 12.67 10.28 -10.38
N SER A 286 13.90 10.59 -10.80
CA SER A 286 14.94 9.59 -11.11
C SER A 286 15.39 8.76 -9.90
N ILE A 287 15.13 9.27 -8.69
CA ILE A 287 15.40 8.61 -7.39
C ILE A 287 14.14 8.56 -6.53
N MET A 288 12.96 8.33 -7.14
CA MET A 288 11.67 8.34 -6.46
C MET A 288 11.63 7.49 -5.19
N GLY A 289 12.46 6.44 -5.14
CA GLY A 289 12.56 5.53 -4.01
C GLY A 289 12.84 6.22 -2.67
N VAL A 290 13.56 7.35 -2.67
CA VAL A 290 13.88 8.11 -1.45
C VAL A 290 12.84 9.17 -1.07
N GLY A 291 11.70 9.20 -1.75
CA GLY A 291 10.55 10.05 -1.40
C GLY A 291 10.12 10.00 0.07
N PRO A 292 10.16 8.83 0.75
CA PRO A 292 9.90 8.75 2.19
C PRO A 292 10.76 9.69 3.04
N VAL A 293 12.03 9.92 2.67
CA VAL A 293 12.92 10.83 3.41
C VAL A 293 12.34 12.24 3.47
N ALA A 294 11.87 12.76 2.33
CA ALA A 294 11.25 14.07 2.26
C ALA A 294 9.92 14.15 3.04
N ALA A 295 9.08 13.11 2.92
CA ALA A 295 7.78 13.06 3.58
C ALA A 295 7.91 12.93 5.11
N VAL A 296 8.78 12.02 5.58
CA VAL A 296 9.02 11.77 7.01
C VAL A 296 9.67 12.99 7.66
N ASN A 297 10.72 13.56 7.08
CA ASN A 297 11.38 14.75 7.63
C ASN A 297 10.41 15.94 7.77
N LYS A 298 9.56 16.14 6.74
CA LYS A 298 8.51 17.17 6.79
C LYS A 298 7.51 16.91 7.92
N LEU A 299 7.10 15.64 8.10
CA LEU A 299 6.15 15.24 9.12
C LEU A 299 6.74 15.36 10.53
N MET A 300 7.96 14.85 10.74
CA MET A 300 8.65 14.94 12.02
C MET A 300 8.81 16.41 12.46
N LYS A 301 9.23 17.29 11.53
CA LYS A 301 9.31 18.74 11.79
C LYS A 301 7.95 19.34 12.17
N LYS A 302 6.86 18.95 11.49
CA LYS A 302 5.50 19.43 11.77
C LYS A 302 5.02 19.00 13.16
N LEU A 303 5.39 17.80 13.61
CA LEU A 303 4.94 17.21 14.86
C LEU A 303 5.90 17.49 16.04
N ASP A 304 7.04 18.12 15.82
CA ASP A 304 8.12 18.25 16.79
C ASP A 304 8.54 16.90 17.38
N MET A 305 8.71 15.91 16.50
CA MET A 305 9.08 14.52 16.84
C MET A 305 10.34 14.11 16.06
N LYS A 306 10.93 12.99 16.47
CA LYS A 306 12.06 12.36 15.79
C LYS A 306 11.68 10.93 15.37
N VAL A 307 12.35 10.41 14.35
CA VAL A 307 12.19 9.00 13.92
C VAL A 307 12.54 8.04 15.07
N ALA A 308 13.52 8.36 15.89
CA ALA A 308 13.90 7.57 17.07
C ALA A 308 12.79 7.39 18.11
N ASP A 309 11.79 8.30 18.12
CA ASP A 309 10.65 8.24 19.03
C ASP A 309 9.61 7.18 18.59
N MET A 310 9.77 6.59 17.41
CA MET A 310 8.86 5.55 16.92
C MET A 310 9.20 4.20 17.54
N ASP A 311 8.19 3.50 18.04
CA ASP A 311 8.32 2.13 18.55
C ASP A 311 8.30 1.11 17.41
N LEU A 312 7.51 1.36 16.37
CA LEU A 312 7.39 0.52 15.18
C LEU A 312 7.34 1.38 13.91
N ILE A 313 7.91 0.84 12.84
CA ILE A 313 7.96 1.47 11.52
C ILE A 313 7.56 0.43 10.47
N GLU A 314 6.57 0.78 9.65
CA GLU A 314 6.24 0.09 8.41
C GLU A 314 6.61 0.99 7.23
N ALA A 315 7.69 0.64 6.55
CA ALA A 315 8.17 1.31 5.33
C ALA A 315 8.03 0.36 4.15
N ASN A 316 7.24 0.74 3.15
CA ASN A 316 6.97 -0.14 2.02
C ASN A 316 8.24 -0.48 1.24
N GLU A 317 8.42 -1.76 0.96
CA GLU A 317 9.60 -2.31 0.26
C GLU A 317 9.30 -2.45 -1.24
N ALA A 318 9.22 -1.33 -1.98
CA ALA A 318 9.07 -1.40 -3.43
C ALA A 318 10.31 -2.06 -4.08
N PHE A 319 11.50 -1.72 -3.57
CA PHE A 319 12.80 -2.29 -3.94
C PHE A 319 13.71 -2.33 -2.71
N ALA A 320 14.60 -3.33 -2.61
CA ALA A 320 15.58 -3.40 -1.53
C ALA A 320 16.52 -2.18 -1.55
N ALA A 321 16.95 -1.73 -2.73
CA ALA A 321 17.79 -0.55 -2.89
C ALA A 321 17.16 0.69 -2.27
N GLN A 322 15.89 0.95 -2.58
CA GLN A 322 15.13 2.06 -2.01
C GLN A 322 14.96 1.93 -0.49
N SER A 323 14.66 0.72 -0.01
CA SER A 323 14.45 0.49 1.42
C SER A 323 15.73 0.72 2.25
N LEU A 324 16.87 0.28 1.72
CA LEU A 324 18.18 0.51 2.35
C LEU A 324 18.56 1.99 2.36
N ALA A 325 18.38 2.71 1.25
CA ALA A 325 18.67 4.15 1.18
C ALA A 325 17.79 4.95 2.16
N VAL A 326 16.49 4.67 2.21
CA VAL A 326 15.55 5.30 3.15
C VAL A 326 15.91 4.99 4.60
N GLY A 327 16.23 3.71 4.90
CA GLY A 327 16.63 3.28 6.24
C GLY A 327 17.92 3.96 6.72
N HIS A 328 18.88 4.16 5.81
CA HIS A 328 20.11 4.88 6.08
C HIS A 328 19.84 6.37 6.38
N ASP A 329 19.13 7.07 5.49
CA ASP A 329 18.94 8.53 5.58
C ASP A 329 17.99 8.95 6.72
N LEU A 330 17.09 8.06 7.14
CA LEU A 330 16.19 8.26 8.27
C LEU A 330 16.66 7.57 9.56
N GLU A 331 17.82 6.92 9.53
CA GLU A 331 18.41 6.21 10.68
C GLU A 331 17.42 5.21 11.31
N PHE A 332 16.73 4.42 10.47
CA PHE A 332 15.78 3.43 10.96
C PHE A 332 16.47 2.32 11.77
N ASP A 333 15.95 2.05 12.96
CA ASP A 333 16.34 0.88 13.73
C ASP A 333 15.79 -0.41 13.06
N PRO A 334 16.64 -1.33 12.59
CA PRO A 334 16.20 -2.56 11.95
C PRO A 334 15.32 -3.45 12.83
N ALA A 335 15.44 -3.33 14.17
CA ALA A 335 14.62 -4.09 15.11
C ALA A 335 13.16 -3.58 15.18
N LYS A 336 12.92 -2.36 14.73
CA LYS A 336 11.60 -1.72 14.71
C LYS A 336 10.99 -1.69 13.29
N LEU A 337 11.80 -1.95 12.25
CA LEU A 337 11.42 -1.83 10.85
C LEU A 337 10.85 -3.12 10.29
N ASN A 338 9.64 -3.06 9.71
CA ASN A 338 8.99 -4.15 8.98
C ASN A 338 9.18 -5.49 9.71
N VAL A 339 8.78 -5.52 10.96
CA VAL A 339 9.11 -6.62 11.90
C VAL A 339 8.48 -7.96 11.49
N ASN A 340 7.49 -7.93 10.61
CA ASN A 340 6.82 -9.11 10.05
C ASN A 340 7.14 -9.33 8.56
N GLY A 341 8.22 -8.71 8.04
CA GLY A 341 8.51 -8.65 6.61
C GLY A 341 7.71 -7.55 5.90
N GLY A 342 8.03 -7.27 4.65
CA GLY A 342 7.41 -6.20 3.87
C GLY A 342 7.05 -6.62 2.45
N ALA A 343 6.92 -5.65 1.54
CA ALA A 343 6.36 -5.87 0.22
C ALA A 343 7.22 -6.74 -0.71
N ILE A 344 8.52 -6.88 -0.46
CA ILE A 344 9.37 -7.83 -1.20
C ILE A 344 8.87 -9.26 -1.00
N ALA A 345 8.41 -9.58 0.22
CA ALA A 345 7.82 -10.88 0.53
C ALA A 345 6.32 -10.92 0.25
N LEU A 346 5.56 -9.96 0.79
CA LEU A 346 4.10 -9.95 0.73
C LEU A 346 3.54 -9.53 -0.63
N GLY A 347 4.19 -8.57 -1.31
CA GLY A 347 3.69 -7.99 -2.54
C GLY A 347 3.27 -6.51 -2.41
N HIS A 348 3.04 -5.88 -3.58
CA HIS A 348 2.78 -4.44 -3.70
C HIS A 348 1.60 -4.12 -4.63
N PRO A 349 0.34 -4.38 -4.23
CA PRO A 349 -0.83 -3.87 -4.96
C PRO A 349 -0.87 -2.34 -4.83
N VAL A 350 -0.41 -1.62 -5.88
CA VAL A 350 0.05 -0.23 -5.78
C VAL A 350 -0.93 0.72 -5.10
N GLY A 351 -2.20 0.73 -5.48
CA GLY A 351 -3.21 1.63 -4.89
C GLY A 351 -3.61 1.26 -3.47
N ALA A 352 -3.41 0.00 -3.06
CA ALA A 352 -3.77 -0.50 -1.73
C ALA A 352 -2.62 -0.43 -0.72
N SER A 353 -1.37 -0.49 -1.18
CA SER A 353 -0.20 -0.71 -0.33
C SER A 353 -0.03 0.28 0.79
N GLY A 354 -0.32 1.57 0.55
CA GLY A 354 -0.21 2.58 1.59
C GLY A 354 -1.14 2.34 2.78
N CYS A 355 -2.38 1.90 2.54
CA CYS A 355 -3.30 1.50 3.60
C CYS A 355 -2.89 0.14 4.20
N ARG A 356 -2.42 -0.81 3.37
CA ARG A 356 -1.96 -2.12 3.81
C ARG A 356 -0.85 -2.03 4.87
N ILE A 357 0.17 -1.21 4.65
CA ILE A 357 1.25 -1.04 5.64
C ILE A 357 0.74 -0.45 6.95
N LEU A 358 -0.22 0.49 6.88
CA LEU A 358 -0.82 1.05 8.09
C LEU A 358 -1.68 0.02 8.82
N VAL A 359 -2.43 -0.84 8.12
CA VAL A 359 -3.17 -1.96 8.74
C VAL A 359 -2.22 -2.88 9.51
N THR A 360 -1.14 -3.33 8.88
CA THR A 360 -0.14 -4.20 9.52
C THR A 360 0.50 -3.51 10.74
N LEU A 361 0.85 -2.22 10.61
CA LEU A 361 1.38 -1.41 11.71
C LEU A 361 0.43 -1.37 12.91
N LEU A 362 -0.86 -1.08 12.68
CA LEU A 362 -1.86 -0.98 13.75
C LEU A 362 -2.05 -2.31 14.50
N HIS A 363 -2.12 -3.43 13.78
CA HIS A 363 -2.24 -4.75 14.39
C HIS A 363 -0.98 -5.13 15.19
N GLU A 364 0.22 -4.83 14.67
CA GLU A 364 1.45 -5.14 15.39
C GLU A 364 1.66 -4.23 16.61
N MET A 365 1.26 -2.95 16.52
CA MET A 365 1.24 -2.05 17.67
C MET A 365 0.34 -2.58 18.80
N GLN A 366 -0.84 -3.15 18.47
CA GLN A 366 -1.70 -3.78 19.46
C GLN A 366 -1.04 -4.99 20.10
N ARG A 367 -0.43 -5.88 19.30
CA ARG A 367 0.22 -7.10 19.81
C ARG A 367 1.38 -6.83 20.74
N ARG A 368 2.15 -5.77 20.50
CA ARG A 368 3.36 -5.41 21.26
C ARG A 368 3.11 -4.37 22.35
N ASP A 369 1.89 -3.84 22.45
CA ASP A 369 1.58 -2.63 23.23
C ASP A 369 2.49 -1.44 22.89
N ALA A 370 2.88 -1.34 21.61
CA ALA A 370 3.67 -0.23 21.10
C ALA A 370 2.82 1.05 21.06
N LYS A 371 3.41 2.19 21.43
CA LYS A 371 2.70 3.46 21.61
C LYS A 371 2.78 4.38 20.42
N THR A 372 3.86 4.34 19.65
CA THR A 372 4.09 5.21 18.49
C THR A 372 4.42 4.40 17.26
N GLY A 373 3.80 4.75 16.13
CA GLY A 373 4.03 4.06 14.87
C GLY A 373 4.15 5.03 13.69
N LEU A 374 5.03 4.70 12.76
CA LEU A 374 5.24 5.40 11.49
C LEU A 374 4.95 4.46 10.32
N ALA A 375 4.05 4.85 9.44
CA ALA A 375 3.86 4.24 8.13
C ALA A 375 4.38 5.19 7.05
N THR A 376 5.21 4.69 6.10
CA THR A 376 5.73 5.49 4.99
C THR A 376 5.98 4.67 3.73
N LEU A 377 5.91 5.31 2.58
CA LEU A 377 6.23 4.67 1.30
C LEU A 377 6.67 5.67 0.24
N CYS A 378 7.47 5.18 -0.70
CA CYS A 378 7.83 5.91 -1.91
C CYS A 378 6.66 5.93 -2.91
N ILE A 379 6.70 6.87 -3.82
CA ILE A 379 5.66 7.12 -4.82
C ILE A 379 6.33 7.40 -6.16
N GLY A 380 5.90 6.70 -7.20
CA GLY A 380 6.33 6.96 -8.57
C GLY A 380 6.13 8.43 -8.96
N GLY A 381 7.06 8.98 -9.74
CA GLY A 381 7.09 10.40 -10.08
C GLY A 381 7.83 11.27 -9.07
N GLY A 382 8.54 10.68 -8.10
CA GLY A 382 9.43 11.42 -7.19
C GLY A 382 8.72 11.97 -5.96
N MET A 383 7.95 11.17 -5.24
CA MET A 383 7.25 11.59 -4.02
C MET A 383 7.35 10.55 -2.91
N GLY A 384 6.94 10.92 -1.72
CA GLY A 384 6.71 10.03 -0.58
C GLY A 384 5.48 10.43 0.21
N CYS A 385 4.92 9.47 0.94
CA CYS A 385 3.83 9.69 1.90
C CYS A 385 4.23 9.14 3.26
N ALA A 386 3.86 9.83 4.32
CA ALA A 386 4.10 9.40 5.70
C ALA A 386 2.89 9.68 6.58
N THR A 387 2.68 8.82 7.57
CA THR A 387 1.63 8.94 8.59
C THR A 387 2.17 8.49 9.94
N VAL A 388 1.95 9.27 10.99
CA VAL A 388 2.25 8.92 12.39
C VAL A 388 0.95 8.64 13.12
N VAL A 389 0.95 7.56 13.88
CA VAL A 389 -0.14 7.15 14.76
C VAL A 389 0.33 6.92 16.18
N LYS A 390 -0.56 7.08 17.17
CA LYS A 390 -0.29 6.81 18.58
C LYS A 390 -1.38 5.95 19.19
N ARG A 391 -0.99 5.10 20.13
CA ARG A 391 -1.91 4.38 21.04
C ARG A 391 -1.75 4.92 22.46
N ASP A 392 -2.87 5.01 23.18
CA ASP A 392 -2.88 5.41 24.58
C ASP A 392 -2.35 4.31 25.49
#